data_1fe3ffa43e1bab7c7e83bc30a60cd0a6
#
_entry.id   1fe3ffa43e1bab7c7e83bc30a60cd0a6
#
_cell.length_a   1.000
_cell.length_b   1.000
_cell.length_c   1.000
_cell.angle_alpha   90.00
_cell.angle_beta   90.00
_cell.angle_gamma   90.00
#
_symmetry.space_group_name_H-M   'P 1'
#
loop_
_entity.id
_entity.type
_entity.pdbx_description
1 polymer ?
#
loop_
_entity_poly.entity_id
_entity_poly.type
_entity_poly.pdbx_seq_one_letter_code
_entity_poly.pdbx_strand_id
1 'polypeptide(L)'
;MKRLLFFLTVAMFVSCGRTFEQRTAKYAEVGSVNDNRAAVLDINEGVGRWGYVDGTGRLVIECRYADARSFDDGLAAVQEPEGLWGYIDTAGRAVVAPQFTVAGAFDDGMAWVQAGELWGRIDKTGKTIIPCLYSEIGEPDERGWMRVLRDGKWGILRQDGE
;
A
#
# COMPACT_ATOMS: atom_id res chain seq x y z
N MET A 1 -42.33 17.12 -53.11
CA MET A 1 -41.86 17.67 -51.81
C MET A 1 -40.94 16.68 -51.17
N LYS A 2 -39.63 16.84 -51.35
CA LYS A 2 -38.59 15.98 -50.72
C LYS A 2 -38.10 16.68 -49.46
N ARG A 3 -38.35 16.08 -48.31
CA ARG A 3 -37.81 16.53 -47.02
C ARG A 3 -36.35 16.04 -46.93
N LEU A 4 -35.41 16.99 -46.92
CA LEU A 4 -34.00 16.77 -46.66
C LEU A 4 -33.83 16.63 -45.17
N LEU A 5 -33.48 15.43 -44.69
CA LEU A 5 -33.07 15.20 -43.29
C LEU A 5 -31.59 15.62 -43.18
N PHE A 6 -31.34 16.72 -42.47
CA PHE A 6 -30.00 17.10 -42.03
C PHE A 6 -29.60 16.18 -40.88
N PHE A 7 -28.72 15.22 -41.12
CA PHE A 7 -28.00 14.53 -40.07
C PHE A 7 -26.89 15.48 -39.55
N LEU A 8 -27.16 16.06 -38.39
CA LEU A 8 -26.14 16.79 -37.67
C LEU A 8 -25.19 15.75 -37.03
N THR A 9 -24.09 15.45 -37.72
CA THR A 9 -23.00 14.69 -37.12
C THR A 9 -22.31 15.58 -36.12
N VAL A 10 -22.68 15.40 -34.83
CA VAL A 10 -21.90 15.89 -33.71
C VAL A 10 -20.58 15.12 -33.72
N ALA A 11 -19.55 15.72 -34.31
CA ALA A 11 -18.18 15.24 -34.15
C ALA A 11 -17.81 15.45 -32.67
N MET A 12 -18.02 14.42 -31.86
CA MET A 12 -17.37 14.34 -30.54
C MET A 12 -15.86 14.34 -30.82
N PHE A 13 -15.22 15.44 -30.50
CA PHE A 13 -13.77 15.46 -30.30
C PHE A 13 -13.49 14.51 -29.12
N VAL A 14 -13.23 13.24 -29.46
CA VAL A 14 -12.66 12.31 -28.52
C VAL A 14 -11.26 12.84 -28.22
N SER A 15 -11.13 13.54 -27.10
CA SER A 15 -9.84 13.85 -26.52
C SER A 15 -9.02 12.56 -26.49
N CYS A 16 -7.88 12.53 -27.19
CA CYS A 16 -7.04 11.36 -27.42
C CYS A 16 -6.26 10.98 -26.15
N GLY A 17 -6.97 10.68 -25.05
CA GLY A 17 -6.41 10.17 -23.80
C GLY A 17 -7.21 8.97 -23.34
N ARG A 18 -6.53 7.82 -23.17
CA ARG A 18 -7.16 6.67 -22.53
C ARG A 18 -7.53 7.04 -21.10
N THR A 19 -8.72 6.61 -20.65
CA THR A 19 -9.15 6.74 -19.25
C THR A 19 -8.29 5.86 -18.33
N PHE A 20 -8.37 6.10 -17.01
CA PHE A 20 -7.72 5.25 -16.03
C PHE A 20 -8.07 3.78 -16.24
N GLU A 21 -9.36 3.44 -16.35
CA GLU A 21 -9.84 2.07 -16.59
C GLU A 21 -9.26 1.44 -17.87
N GLN A 22 -9.23 2.19 -19.00
CA GLN A 22 -8.64 1.69 -20.24
C GLN A 22 -7.13 1.44 -20.15
N ARG A 23 -6.41 2.19 -19.30
CA ARG A 23 -4.97 2.02 -19.10
C ARG A 23 -4.64 0.87 -18.16
N THR A 24 -5.51 0.62 -17.17
CA THR A 24 -5.31 -0.42 -16.17
C THR A 24 -5.95 -1.77 -16.53
N ALA A 25 -6.76 -1.85 -17.60
CA ALA A 25 -7.44 -3.07 -18.04
C ALA A 25 -6.51 -4.27 -18.36
N LYS A 26 -5.22 -4.03 -18.50
CA LYS A 26 -4.22 -5.10 -18.72
C LYS A 26 -3.76 -5.80 -17.45
N TYR A 27 -4.00 -5.22 -16.28
CA TYR A 27 -3.59 -5.78 -15.01
C TYR A 27 -4.65 -6.75 -14.48
N ALA A 28 -4.21 -7.79 -13.77
CA ALA A 28 -5.11 -8.79 -13.18
C ALA A 28 -5.90 -8.22 -12.00
N GLU A 29 -5.27 -7.32 -11.25
CA GLU A 29 -5.91 -6.61 -10.15
C GLU A 29 -5.50 -5.13 -10.16
N VAL A 30 -6.41 -4.28 -9.69
CA VAL A 30 -6.19 -2.84 -9.54
C VAL A 30 -6.80 -2.40 -8.22
N GLY A 31 -5.98 -1.89 -7.33
CA GLY A 31 -6.41 -1.37 -6.03
C GLY A 31 -7.03 0.03 -6.11
N SER A 32 -7.49 0.51 -4.97
CA SER A 32 -7.97 1.89 -4.83
C SER A 32 -6.86 2.91 -5.02
N VAL A 33 -7.20 4.08 -5.54
CA VAL A 33 -6.25 5.19 -5.70
C VAL A 33 -6.14 5.94 -4.38
N ASN A 34 -5.00 5.82 -3.72
CA ASN A 34 -4.62 6.55 -2.52
C ASN A 34 -3.28 7.27 -2.77
N ASP A 35 -3.09 8.47 -2.25
CA ASP A 35 -1.89 9.30 -2.48
C ASP A 35 -1.50 9.39 -3.97
N ASN A 36 -2.53 9.47 -4.85
CA ASN A 36 -2.37 9.46 -6.31
C ASN A 36 -1.66 8.20 -6.83
N ARG A 37 -1.79 7.06 -6.15
CA ARG A 37 -1.23 5.75 -6.50
C ARG A 37 -2.29 4.66 -6.34
N ALA A 38 -2.29 3.70 -7.26
CA ALA A 38 -3.05 2.46 -7.12
C ALA A 38 -2.10 1.27 -7.31
N ALA A 39 -2.16 0.31 -6.41
CA ALA A 39 -1.45 -0.95 -6.58
C ALA A 39 -2.04 -1.71 -7.77
N VAL A 40 -1.21 -2.33 -8.59
CA VAL A 40 -1.62 -3.14 -9.74
C VAL A 40 -0.86 -4.46 -9.74
N LEU A 41 -1.57 -5.55 -10.05
CA LEU A 41 -1.00 -6.88 -10.21
C LEU A 41 -0.82 -7.18 -11.70
N ASP A 42 0.40 -7.37 -12.13
CA ASP A 42 0.74 -7.87 -13.47
C ASP A 42 1.12 -9.35 -13.38
N ILE A 43 0.55 -10.17 -14.28
CA ILE A 43 0.85 -11.60 -14.35
C ILE A 43 1.57 -11.89 -15.66
N ASN A 44 2.87 -12.17 -15.55
CA ASN A 44 3.69 -12.57 -16.67
C ASN A 44 4.16 -14.02 -16.49
N GLU A 45 3.95 -14.85 -17.51
CA GLU A 45 4.36 -16.28 -17.50
C GLU A 45 3.88 -17.07 -16.26
N GLY A 46 2.70 -16.69 -15.73
CA GLY A 46 2.12 -17.32 -14.54
C GLY A 46 2.67 -16.80 -13.20
N VAL A 47 3.57 -15.80 -13.22
CA VAL A 47 4.10 -15.17 -12.02
C VAL A 47 3.49 -13.80 -11.84
N GLY A 48 2.74 -13.60 -10.75
CA GLY A 48 2.19 -12.30 -10.36
C GLY A 48 3.25 -11.41 -9.71
N ARG A 49 3.25 -10.14 -10.08
CA ARG A 49 4.06 -9.11 -9.44
C ARG A 49 3.28 -7.82 -9.28
N TRP A 50 3.41 -7.23 -8.11
CA TRP A 50 2.79 -5.97 -7.78
C TRP A 50 3.68 -4.78 -8.11
N GLY A 51 3.05 -3.71 -8.59
CA GLY A 51 3.64 -2.40 -8.81
C GLY A 51 2.60 -1.32 -8.61
N TYR A 52 2.86 -0.10 -9.07
CA TYR A 52 1.90 0.99 -8.89
C TYR A 52 1.75 1.84 -10.15
N VAL A 53 0.51 2.25 -10.38
CA VAL A 53 0.15 3.27 -11.38
C VAL A 53 -0.20 4.59 -10.69
N ASP A 54 -0.09 5.70 -11.41
CA ASP A 54 -0.63 7.00 -10.97
C ASP A 54 -2.14 7.10 -11.21
N GLY A 55 -2.76 8.19 -10.72
CA GLY A 55 -4.20 8.45 -10.89
C GLY A 55 -4.65 8.58 -12.35
N THR A 56 -3.73 8.58 -13.34
CA THR A 56 -4.04 8.50 -14.77
C THR A 56 -3.94 7.08 -15.32
N GLY A 57 -3.54 6.09 -14.52
CA GLY A 57 -3.32 4.71 -14.92
C GLY A 57 -1.97 4.45 -15.62
N ARG A 58 -0.98 5.35 -15.48
CA ARG A 58 0.39 5.12 -15.99
C ARG A 58 1.20 4.39 -14.93
N LEU A 59 1.96 3.36 -15.34
CA LEU A 59 2.90 2.68 -14.47
C LEU A 59 3.99 3.66 -14.03
N VAL A 60 4.18 3.80 -12.71
CA VAL A 60 5.16 4.68 -12.09
C VAL A 60 6.13 3.94 -11.17
N ILE A 61 5.72 2.76 -10.68
CA ILE A 61 6.58 1.85 -9.93
C ILE A 61 6.43 0.47 -10.56
N GLU A 62 7.55 -0.07 -11.05
CA GLU A 62 7.60 -1.35 -11.77
C GLU A 62 6.98 -2.51 -10.96
N CYS A 63 6.30 -3.43 -11.68
CA CYS A 63 5.71 -4.63 -11.10
C CYS A 63 6.80 -5.66 -10.79
N ARG A 64 7.32 -5.62 -9.56
CA ARG A 64 8.42 -6.47 -9.10
C ARG A 64 8.18 -7.11 -7.72
N TYR A 65 7.26 -6.55 -6.94
CA TYR A 65 7.01 -7.00 -5.57
C TYR A 65 6.16 -8.26 -5.54
N ALA A 66 6.39 -9.12 -4.55
CA ALA A 66 5.58 -10.31 -4.32
C ALA A 66 4.17 -9.93 -3.81
N ASP A 67 4.09 -8.89 -2.99
CA ASP A 67 2.83 -8.30 -2.50
C ASP A 67 3.00 -6.78 -2.27
N ALA A 68 1.90 -6.04 -2.31
CA ALA A 68 1.93 -4.58 -2.14
C ALA A 68 0.61 -4.08 -1.54
N ARG A 69 0.71 -3.20 -0.55
CA ARG A 69 -0.43 -2.53 0.06
C ARG A 69 -0.68 -1.16 -0.56
N SER A 70 -1.86 -0.61 -0.34
CA SER A 70 -2.17 0.78 -0.74
C SER A 70 -1.21 1.76 -0.06
N PHE A 71 -0.97 2.88 -0.74
CA PHE A 71 -0.30 4.01 -0.09
C PHE A 71 -1.20 4.59 1.00
N ASP A 72 -0.59 4.92 2.12
CA ASP A 72 -1.20 5.63 3.22
C ASP A 72 -0.14 6.52 3.87
N ASP A 73 -0.49 7.76 4.14
CA ASP A 73 0.45 8.72 4.73
C ASP A 73 1.74 8.93 3.91
N GLY A 74 1.67 8.73 2.57
CA GLY A 74 2.79 8.85 1.63
C GLY A 74 3.73 7.65 1.54
N LEU A 75 3.44 6.56 2.25
CA LEU A 75 4.22 5.32 2.25
C LEU A 75 3.34 4.11 1.93
N ALA A 76 3.93 3.10 1.30
CA ALA A 76 3.29 1.81 1.08
C ALA A 76 4.19 0.67 1.56
N ALA A 77 3.59 -0.30 2.25
CA ALA A 77 4.26 -1.55 2.54
C ALA A 77 4.33 -2.41 1.28
N VAL A 78 5.52 -2.93 0.98
CA VAL A 78 5.79 -3.82 -0.14
C VAL A 78 6.58 -5.04 0.32
N GLN A 79 6.26 -6.19 -0.25
CA GLN A 79 6.97 -7.43 0.02
C GLN A 79 7.91 -7.77 -1.13
N GLU A 80 9.17 -7.96 -0.83
CA GLU A 80 10.12 -8.48 -1.80
C GLU A 80 9.87 -9.99 -2.08
N PRO A 81 10.35 -10.51 -3.22
CA PRO A 81 10.19 -11.94 -3.54
C PRO A 81 10.70 -12.91 -2.48
N GLU A 82 11.66 -12.50 -1.67
CA GLU A 82 12.22 -13.25 -0.55
C GLU A 82 11.28 -13.33 0.67
N GLY A 83 10.13 -12.63 0.62
CA GLY A 83 9.06 -12.70 1.61
C GLY A 83 9.14 -11.66 2.72
N LEU A 84 10.15 -10.77 2.71
CA LEU A 84 10.27 -9.71 3.70
C LEU A 84 9.59 -8.41 3.23
N TRP A 85 8.95 -7.74 4.17
CA TRP A 85 8.29 -6.46 3.98
C TRP A 85 9.20 -5.29 4.32
N GLY A 86 9.10 -4.24 3.50
CA GLY A 86 9.67 -2.92 3.75
C GLY A 86 8.67 -1.84 3.38
N TYR A 87 9.13 -0.59 3.33
CA TYR A 87 8.27 0.53 2.94
C TYR A 87 8.94 1.39 1.88
N ILE A 88 8.14 1.84 0.92
CA ILE A 88 8.55 2.73 -0.17
C ILE A 88 7.76 4.04 -0.13
N ASP A 89 8.36 5.11 -0.67
CA ASP A 89 7.66 6.38 -0.93
C ASP A 89 6.91 6.34 -2.28
N THR A 90 6.14 7.39 -2.56
CA THR A 90 5.34 7.52 -3.79
C THR A 90 6.18 7.58 -5.08
N ALA A 91 7.50 7.72 -4.98
CA ALA A 91 8.44 7.63 -6.09
C ALA A 91 9.06 6.22 -6.24
N GLY A 92 8.70 5.28 -5.36
CA GLY A 92 9.22 3.90 -5.35
C GLY A 92 10.60 3.76 -4.70
N ARG A 93 11.06 4.77 -3.94
CA ARG A 93 12.34 4.71 -3.22
C ARG A 93 12.12 4.04 -1.87
N ALA A 94 12.98 3.10 -1.52
CA ALA A 94 12.93 2.45 -0.22
C ALA A 94 13.20 3.47 0.90
N VAL A 95 12.24 3.60 1.83
CA VAL A 95 12.35 4.39 3.06
C VAL A 95 12.74 3.48 4.22
N VAL A 96 12.14 2.28 4.25
CA VAL A 96 12.50 1.23 5.20
C VAL A 96 12.88 -0.01 4.41
N ALA A 97 14.11 -0.47 4.56
CA ALA A 97 14.59 -1.68 3.90
C ALA A 97 13.75 -2.90 4.30
N PRO A 98 13.56 -3.89 3.41
CA PRO A 98 12.83 -5.12 3.71
C PRO A 98 13.49 -5.87 4.87
N GLN A 99 12.74 -6.03 5.97
CA GLN A 99 13.23 -6.67 7.20
C GLN A 99 12.13 -7.26 8.07
N PHE A 100 10.87 -6.99 7.76
CA PHE A 100 9.74 -7.43 8.57
C PHE A 100 9.04 -8.64 7.95
N THR A 101 8.52 -9.53 8.78
CA THR A 101 7.68 -10.65 8.35
C THR A 101 6.24 -10.21 8.08
N VAL A 102 5.79 -9.14 8.74
CA VAL A 102 4.52 -8.46 8.49
C VAL A 102 4.74 -6.95 8.59
N ALA A 103 4.09 -6.20 7.70
CA ALA A 103 4.07 -4.74 7.74
C ALA A 103 2.65 -4.21 7.55
N GLY A 104 2.18 -3.40 8.49
CA GLY A 104 0.89 -2.71 8.44
C GLY A 104 0.92 -1.44 7.60
N ALA A 105 -0.25 -0.83 7.36
CA ALA A 105 -0.32 0.52 6.84
C ALA A 105 0.13 1.53 7.92
N PHE A 106 0.57 2.71 7.48
CA PHE A 106 0.80 3.82 8.39
C PHE A 106 -0.53 4.43 8.82
N ASP A 107 -0.67 4.70 10.11
CA ASP A 107 -1.79 5.38 10.74
C ASP A 107 -1.23 6.33 11.80
N ASP A 108 -1.62 7.62 11.73
CA ASP A 108 -1.06 8.68 12.58
C ASP A 108 0.48 8.71 12.61
N GLY A 109 1.11 8.47 11.42
CA GLY A 109 2.57 8.50 11.27
C GLY A 109 3.30 7.29 11.83
N MET A 110 2.61 6.23 12.24
CA MET A 110 3.19 5.02 12.80
C MET A 110 2.60 3.77 12.15
N ALA A 111 3.39 2.70 12.04
CA ALA A 111 2.95 1.42 11.49
C ALA A 111 3.29 0.26 12.44
N TRP A 112 2.36 -0.68 12.56
CA TRP A 112 2.62 -1.95 13.23
C TRP A 112 3.43 -2.86 12.30
N VAL A 113 4.47 -3.47 12.85
CA VAL A 113 5.36 -4.38 12.12
C VAL A 113 5.63 -5.62 12.95
N GLN A 114 6.01 -6.71 12.27
CA GLN A 114 6.41 -7.94 12.93
C GLN A 114 7.81 -8.36 12.46
N ALA A 115 8.68 -8.65 13.38
CA ALA A 115 9.97 -9.25 13.11
C ALA A 115 9.99 -10.68 13.68
N GLY A 116 10.04 -11.67 12.79
CA GLY A 116 9.71 -13.05 13.16
C GLY A 116 8.25 -13.16 13.59
N GLU A 117 8.00 -13.55 14.84
CA GLU A 117 6.67 -13.65 15.42
C GLU A 117 6.33 -12.51 16.41
N LEU A 118 7.22 -11.53 16.54
CA LEU A 118 7.11 -10.49 17.57
C LEU A 118 6.71 -9.15 16.96
N TRP A 119 5.69 -8.55 17.55
CA TRP A 119 5.14 -7.26 17.16
C TRP A 119 5.92 -6.10 17.76
N GLY A 120 6.01 -5.02 16.97
CA GLY A 120 6.54 -3.73 17.34
C GLY A 120 5.91 -2.62 16.49
N ARG A 121 6.37 -1.40 16.70
CA ARG A 121 5.85 -0.22 15.98
C ARG A 121 7.00 0.68 15.54
N ILE A 122 6.90 1.23 14.33
CA ILE A 122 7.90 2.14 13.77
C ILE A 122 7.23 3.45 13.35
N ASP A 123 8.02 4.51 13.27
CA ASP A 123 7.63 5.75 12.62
C ASP A 123 7.92 5.74 11.11
N LYS A 124 7.51 6.80 10.40
CA LYS A 124 7.70 6.95 8.94
C LYS A 124 9.16 6.93 8.49
N THR A 125 10.12 7.15 9.37
CA THR A 125 11.56 7.07 9.04
C THR A 125 12.13 5.67 9.21
N GLY A 126 11.31 4.74 9.73
CA GLY A 126 11.74 3.40 10.13
C GLY A 126 12.35 3.31 11.52
N LYS A 127 12.31 4.43 12.29
CA LYS A 127 12.77 4.43 13.68
C LYS A 127 11.78 3.63 14.53
N THR A 128 12.31 2.73 15.34
CA THR A 128 11.54 1.93 16.28
C THR A 128 10.96 2.81 17.41
N ILE A 129 9.65 2.79 17.54
CA ILE A 129 8.90 3.41 18.64
C ILE A 129 8.60 2.36 19.72
N ILE A 130 8.10 1.19 19.28
CA ILE A 130 7.88 0.04 20.16
C ILE A 130 8.74 -1.10 19.59
N PRO A 131 9.69 -1.66 20.35
CA PRO A 131 10.53 -2.75 19.88
C PRO A 131 9.72 -4.02 19.63
N CYS A 132 10.12 -4.83 18.63
CA CYS A 132 9.48 -6.11 18.32
C CYS A 132 9.81 -7.15 19.41
N LEU A 133 9.08 -7.11 20.51
CA LEU A 133 9.27 -7.94 21.69
C LEU A 133 7.98 -8.60 22.19
N TYR A 134 6.85 -8.30 21.56
CA TYR A 134 5.53 -8.69 22.04
C TYR A 134 4.91 -9.75 21.13
N SER A 135 4.52 -10.89 21.72
CA SER A 135 3.81 -11.94 21.00
C SER A 135 2.35 -11.59 20.73
N GLU A 136 1.77 -10.76 21.57
CA GLU A 136 0.40 -10.25 21.40
C GLU A 136 0.33 -8.77 21.78
N ILE A 137 -0.49 -8.02 21.05
CA ILE A 137 -0.81 -6.61 21.29
C ILE A 137 -2.32 -6.45 21.13
N GLY A 138 -2.97 -5.93 22.18
CA GLY A 138 -4.40 -5.61 22.17
C GLY A 138 -4.67 -4.21 21.59
N GLU A 139 -5.94 -3.94 21.33
CA GLU A 139 -6.37 -2.61 20.90
C GLU A 139 -6.14 -1.56 22.00
N PRO A 140 -5.80 -0.32 21.64
CA PRO A 140 -5.65 0.76 22.60
C PRO A 140 -7.01 1.18 23.18
N ASP A 141 -7.02 1.53 24.48
CA ASP A 141 -8.16 2.19 25.12
C ASP A 141 -8.22 3.69 24.73
N GLU A 142 -9.24 4.40 25.19
CA GLU A 142 -9.43 5.84 24.92
C GLU A 142 -8.25 6.74 25.37
N ARG A 143 -7.35 6.22 26.20
CA ARG A 143 -6.15 6.91 26.71
C ARG A 143 -4.89 6.42 26.00
N GLY A 144 -5.01 5.51 25.03
CA GLY A 144 -3.90 4.94 24.26
C GLY A 144 -3.15 3.81 25.01
N TRP A 145 -3.73 3.21 26.06
CA TRP A 145 -3.15 2.07 26.75
C TRP A 145 -3.57 0.77 26.07
N MET A 146 -2.61 -0.14 25.89
CA MET A 146 -2.79 -1.45 25.28
C MET A 146 -2.32 -2.55 26.20
N ARG A 147 -3.02 -3.69 26.18
CA ARG A 147 -2.51 -4.92 26.79
C ARG A 147 -1.47 -5.53 25.84
N VAL A 148 -0.37 -5.98 26.40
CA VAL A 148 0.72 -6.62 25.64
C VAL A 148 1.16 -7.91 26.34
N LEU A 149 1.53 -8.92 25.52
CA LEU A 149 2.09 -10.17 26.03
C LEU A 149 3.57 -10.26 25.63
N ARG A 150 4.44 -10.37 26.63
CA ARG A 150 5.88 -10.55 26.44
C ARG A 150 6.38 -11.65 27.36
N ASP A 151 7.11 -12.63 26.83
CA ASP A 151 7.70 -13.74 27.59
C ASP A 151 6.67 -14.47 28.47
N GLY A 152 5.44 -14.66 27.94
CA GLY A 152 4.32 -15.30 28.64
C GLY A 152 3.69 -14.46 29.76
N LYS A 153 4.06 -13.19 29.90
CA LYS A 153 3.54 -12.28 30.94
C LYS A 153 2.76 -11.12 30.29
N TRP A 154 1.58 -10.86 30.81
CA TRP A 154 0.77 -9.71 30.45
C TRP A 154 1.28 -8.44 31.11
N GLY A 155 1.31 -7.37 30.34
CA GLY A 155 1.64 -6.01 30.77
C GLY A 155 0.73 -4.99 30.12
N ILE A 156 1.00 -3.73 30.38
CA ILE A 156 0.33 -2.57 29.80
C ILE A 156 1.41 -1.68 29.18
N LEU A 157 1.15 -1.19 27.98
CA LEU A 157 2.03 -0.32 27.20
C LEU A 157 1.20 0.81 26.57
N ARG A 158 1.75 2.00 26.49
CA ARG A 158 1.13 3.07 25.71
C ARG A 158 1.49 2.94 24.23
N GLN A 159 0.58 3.37 23.37
CA GLN A 159 0.76 3.29 21.91
C GLN A 159 1.94 4.13 21.37
N ASP A 160 2.44 5.10 22.14
CA ASP A 160 3.63 5.92 21.88
C ASP A 160 4.94 5.29 22.40
N GLY A 161 4.88 4.11 23.03
CA GLY A 161 6.02 3.36 23.52
C GLY A 161 6.47 3.73 24.94
N GLU A 162 5.70 4.57 25.68
CA GLU A 162 5.96 4.94 27.08
C GLU A 162 5.31 4.00 28.10
#